data_0df907683bab0a13497e5b51eb518416
#
_entry.id   0df907683bab0a13497e5b51eb518416
#
_cell.length_a   1.000
_cell.length_b   1.000
_cell.length_c   1.000
_cell.angle_alpha   90.00
_cell.angle_beta   90.00
_cell.angle_gamma   90.00
#
_symmetry.space_group_name_H-M   'P 1'
#
loop_
_entity.id
_entity.type
_entity.pdbx_description
1 polymer ?
#
loop_
_entity_poly.entity_id
_entity_poly.type
_entity_poly.pdbx_seq_one_letter_code
_entity_poly.pdbx_strand_id
1 'polypeptide(L)'
;IQDEVIANLSKVQLEHLENLIHNWQFIPNGTEGYRTAEVTMGGVDTHEISSKTMEATKIKGLYFIGEVLDVVGWLGGYNFQWAWSSAAVCAMGIAES
;
A
#
# COMPACT_ATOMS: atom_id res chain seq x y z
N ILE A 1 21.80 -17.22 -16.27
CA ILE A 1 22.29 -16.39 -17.40
C ILE A 1 23.60 -15.74 -16.97
N GLN A 2 24.63 -15.92 -17.75
CA GLN A 2 25.93 -15.29 -17.52
C GLN A 2 25.91 -13.83 -17.99
N ASP A 3 26.87 -13.04 -17.48
CA ASP A 3 27.00 -11.64 -17.87
C ASP A 3 27.38 -11.52 -19.34
N GLU A 4 26.41 -11.26 -20.18
CA GLU A 4 26.57 -11.06 -21.62
C GLU A 4 25.78 -9.84 -22.08
N VAL A 5 26.25 -9.22 -23.16
CA VAL A 5 25.52 -8.14 -23.82
C VAL A 5 24.29 -8.74 -24.50
N ILE A 6 23.12 -8.15 -24.27
CA ILE A 6 21.83 -8.64 -24.82
C ILE A 6 21.90 -8.88 -26.33
N ALA A 7 22.59 -8.02 -27.07
CA ALA A 7 22.74 -8.13 -28.51
C ALA A 7 23.44 -9.44 -28.96
N ASN A 8 24.21 -10.08 -28.09
CA ASN A 8 24.95 -11.30 -28.36
C ASN A 8 24.21 -12.57 -27.94
N LEU A 9 23.02 -12.45 -27.37
CA LEU A 9 22.23 -13.60 -26.95
C LEU A 9 21.61 -14.31 -28.15
N SER A 10 21.63 -15.64 -28.11
CA SER A 10 20.90 -16.45 -29.09
C SER A 10 19.39 -16.31 -28.90
N LYS A 11 18.62 -16.72 -29.91
CA LYS A 11 17.15 -16.73 -29.84
C LYS A 11 16.67 -17.55 -28.63
N VAL A 12 17.26 -18.71 -28.38
CA VAL A 12 16.90 -19.59 -27.26
C VAL A 12 17.18 -18.91 -25.92
N GLN A 13 18.32 -18.22 -25.80
CA GLN A 13 18.67 -17.47 -24.58
C GLN A 13 17.72 -16.29 -24.35
N LEU A 14 17.29 -15.59 -25.39
CA LEU A 14 16.33 -14.50 -25.29
C LEU A 14 14.94 -15.01 -24.85
N GLU A 15 14.48 -16.14 -25.40
CA GLU A 15 13.22 -16.77 -24.98
C GLU A 15 13.29 -17.22 -23.52
N HIS A 16 14.43 -17.76 -23.09
CA HIS A 16 14.63 -18.14 -21.69
C HIS A 16 14.62 -16.93 -20.76
N LEU A 17 15.28 -15.84 -21.14
CA LEU A 17 15.27 -14.58 -20.37
C LEU A 17 13.86 -14.00 -20.27
N GLU A 18 13.13 -13.97 -21.38
CA GLU A 18 11.75 -13.51 -21.42
C GLU A 18 10.88 -14.32 -20.45
N ASN A 19 11.00 -15.65 -20.47
CA ASN A 19 10.26 -16.52 -19.57
C ASN A 19 10.62 -16.28 -18.10
N LEU A 20 11.90 -16.07 -17.78
CA LEU A 20 12.33 -15.75 -16.43
C LEU A 20 11.72 -14.45 -15.91
N ILE A 21 11.62 -13.43 -16.76
CA ILE A 21 11.05 -12.13 -16.39
C ILE A 21 9.54 -12.24 -16.20
N HIS A 22 8.83 -12.84 -17.15
CA HIS A 22 7.36 -12.90 -17.11
C HIS A 22 6.80 -13.92 -16.12
N ASN A 23 7.56 -14.97 -15.83
CA ASN A 23 7.17 -16.04 -14.93
C ASN A 23 8.12 -16.18 -13.73
N TRP A 24 8.66 -15.05 -13.29
CA TRP A 24 9.58 -15.05 -12.16
C TRP A 24 8.89 -15.56 -10.89
N GLN A 25 9.51 -16.55 -10.27
CA GLN A 25 9.00 -17.16 -9.06
C GLN A 25 10.08 -17.16 -7.98
N PHE A 26 9.65 -16.86 -6.76
CA PHE A 26 10.49 -17.01 -5.59
C PHE A 26 9.64 -17.48 -4.41
N ILE A 27 10.26 -18.19 -3.50
CA ILE A 27 9.62 -18.67 -2.28
C ILE A 27 10.34 -18.01 -1.11
N PRO A 28 9.69 -17.09 -0.38
CA PRO A 28 10.32 -16.47 0.77
C PRO A 28 10.50 -17.47 1.90
N ASN A 29 11.60 -17.35 2.66
CA ASN A 29 11.88 -18.21 3.81
C ASN A 29 11.23 -17.73 5.10
N GLY A 30 10.75 -16.49 5.14
CA GLY A 30 10.14 -15.89 6.32
C GLY A 30 9.99 -14.38 6.15
N THR A 31 9.73 -13.70 7.25
CA THR A 31 9.59 -12.25 7.31
C THR A 31 10.63 -11.65 8.25
N GLU A 32 10.90 -10.37 8.08
CA GLU A 32 11.78 -9.60 8.97
C GLU A 32 11.12 -9.28 10.33
N GLY A 33 9.82 -9.48 10.43
CA GLY A 33 9.04 -9.20 11.64
C GLY A 33 8.75 -7.72 11.86
N TYR A 34 8.29 -7.39 13.06
CA TYR A 34 7.82 -6.04 13.39
C TYR A 34 8.91 -4.97 13.38
N ARG A 35 10.18 -5.35 13.54
CA ARG A 35 11.30 -4.38 13.58
C ARG A 35 11.47 -3.63 12.27
N THR A 36 11.09 -4.23 11.14
CA THR A 36 11.23 -3.67 9.81
C THR A 36 9.89 -3.44 9.12
N ALA A 37 8.78 -3.76 9.80
CA ALA A 37 7.44 -3.51 9.28
C ALA A 37 7.19 -2.00 9.15
N GLU A 38 6.69 -1.58 7.99
CA GLU A 38 6.38 -0.18 7.71
C GLU A 38 4.89 0.13 7.84
N VAL A 39 4.03 -0.90 7.75
CA VAL A 39 2.58 -0.78 7.79
C VAL A 39 2.00 -1.89 8.65
N THR A 40 1.03 -1.53 9.49
CA THR A 40 0.26 -2.49 10.27
C THR A 40 -1.09 -2.71 9.60
N MET A 41 -1.42 -3.96 9.32
CA MET A 41 -2.74 -4.34 8.82
C MET A 41 -3.75 -4.37 9.96
N GLY A 42 -4.98 -3.98 9.66
CA GLY A 42 -6.05 -3.86 10.65
C GLY A 42 -6.18 -2.42 11.14
N GLY A 43 -7.16 -2.18 11.99
CA GLY A 43 -7.46 -0.87 12.53
C GLY A 43 -8.96 -0.62 12.58
N VAL A 44 -9.33 0.66 12.68
CA VAL A 44 -10.73 1.06 12.70
C VAL A 44 -11.39 0.73 11.37
N ASP A 45 -12.53 0.03 11.43
CA ASP A 45 -13.27 -0.39 10.24
C ASP A 45 -13.77 0.83 9.45
N THR A 46 -13.39 0.90 8.18
CA THR A 46 -13.77 2.00 7.29
C THR A 46 -15.28 2.11 7.07
N HIS A 47 -16.02 1.02 7.22
CA HIS A 47 -17.50 1.04 7.13
C HIS A 47 -18.15 1.82 8.26
N GLU A 48 -17.46 2.05 9.35
CA GLU A 48 -17.95 2.83 10.49
C GLU A 48 -17.58 4.32 10.41
N ILE A 49 -16.98 4.73 9.31
CA ILE A 49 -16.48 6.09 9.10
C ILE A 49 -17.11 6.70 7.86
N SER A 50 -17.56 7.95 7.97
CA SER A 50 -18.05 8.72 6.82
C SER A 50 -16.89 9.06 5.89
N SER A 51 -16.96 8.69 4.64
CA SER A 51 -15.96 9.05 3.63
C SER A 51 -15.97 10.55 3.29
N LYS A 52 -17.01 11.27 3.67
CA LYS A 52 -17.14 12.71 3.42
C LYS A 52 -16.47 13.56 4.48
N THR A 53 -16.41 13.08 5.71
CA THR A 53 -15.98 13.89 6.87
C THR A 53 -14.97 13.18 7.76
N MET A 54 -14.75 11.88 7.57
CA MET A 54 -13.96 11.02 8.46
C MET A 54 -14.56 10.91 9.87
N GLU A 55 -15.82 11.32 10.06
CA GLU A 55 -16.52 11.17 11.33
C GLU A 55 -17.03 9.74 11.52
N ALA A 56 -16.93 9.23 12.75
CA ALA A 56 -17.54 7.95 13.11
C ALA A 56 -19.06 8.03 12.96
N THR A 57 -19.67 7.08 12.26
CA THR A 57 -21.11 7.08 12.02
C THR A 57 -21.93 6.81 13.28
N LYS A 58 -21.35 6.09 14.24
CA LYS A 58 -22.02 5.70 15.50
C LYS A 58 -21.76 6.66 16.66
N ILE A 59 -20.72 7.49 16.57
CA ILE A 59 -20.31 8.38 17.66
C ILE A 59 -20.07 9.76 17.08
N LYS A 60 -21.03 10.64 17.27
CA LYS A 60 -20.95 12.03 16.81
C LYS A 60 -19.79 12.77 17.48
N GLY A 61 -19.02 13.52 16.69
CA GLY A 61 -17.89 14.31 17.17
C GLY A 61 -16.58 13.53 17.27
N LEU A 62 -16.57 12.25 16.95
CA LEU A 62 -15.37 11.42 16.92
C LEU A 62 -14.92 11.22 15.48
N TYR A 63 -13.67 11.56 15.21
CA TYR A 63 -13.06 11.49 13.88
C TYR A 63 -11.83 10.59 13.90
N PHE A 64 -11.60 9.87 12.82
CA PHE A 64 -10.38 9.07 12.63
C PHE A 64 -9.76 9.39 11.28
N ILE A 65 -8.46 9.58 11.25
CA ILE A 65 -7.69 9.85 10.03
C ILE A 65 -6.41 9.03 10.02
N GLY A 66 -5.86 8.82 8.83
CA GLY A 66 -4.56 8.21 8.67
C GLY A 66 -4.53 6.71 8.91
N GLU A 67 -3.42 6.26 9.44
CA GLU A 67 -3.09 4.84 9.53
C GLU A 67 -3.83 4.08 10.63
N VAL A 68 -4.51 4.76 11.52
CA VAL A 68 -5.37 4.11 12.51
C VAL A 68 -6.59 3.43 11.84
N LEU A 69 -6.97 3.90 10.66
CA LEU A 69 -8.00 3.29 9.86
C LEU A 69 -7.47 2.04 9.16
N ASP A 70 -8.36 1.05 8.94
CA ASP A 70 -8.01 -0.17 8.24
C ASP A 70 -7.89 0.05 6.72
N VAL A 71 -6.85 0.77 6.36
CA VAL A 71 -6.48 1.08 4.97
C VAL A 71 -5.00 0.77 4.80
N VAL A 72 -4.69 -0.16 3.92
CA VAL A 72 -3.31 -0.59 3.64
C VAL A 72 -2.99 -0.32 2.18
N GLY A 73 -2.06 0.59 1.95
CA GLY A 73 -1.53 0.87 0.63
C GLY A 73 -0.22 0.12 0.37
N TRP A 74 0.11 -0.05 -0.89
CA TRP A 74 1.41 -0.58 -1.29
C TRP A 74 2.53 0.40 -0.93
N LEU A 75 3.76 -0.09 -0.86
CA LEU A 75 4.93 0.77 -0.76
C LEU A 75 5.00 1.71 -1.97
N GLY A 76 5.54 2.90 -1.77
CA GLY A 76 5.64 3.92 -2.80
C GLY A 76 4.90 5.22 -2.44
N GLY A 77 4.67 5.46 -1.17
CA GLY A 77 4.06 6.69 -0.67
C GLY A 77 2.54 6.67 -0.55
N TYR A 78 1.88 5.56 -0.89
CA TYR A 78 0.41 5.48 -0.84
C TYR A 78 -0.15 5.61 0.56
N ASN A 79 0.52 5.05 1.58
CA ASN A 79 0.08 5.16 2.97
C ASN A 79 0.20 6.59 3.49
N PHE A 80 1.25 7.31 3.14
CA PHE A 80 1.39 8.73 3.42
C PHE A 80 0.33 9.55 2.69
N GLN A 81 0.08 9.25 1.43
CA GLN A 81 -0.97 9.93 0.66
C GLN A 81 -2.34 9.75 1.30
N TRP A 82 -2.65 8.56 1.78
CA TRP A 82 -3.86 8.30 2.54
C TRP A 82 -3.92 9.14 3.81
N ALA A 83 -2.84 9.17 4.58
CA ALA A 83 -2.78 9.96 5.81
C ALA A 83 -3.07 11.43 5.57
N TRP A 84 -2.42 12.04 4.58
CA TRP A 84 -2.64 13.44 4.23
C TRP A 84 -4.03 13.70 3.67
N SER A 85 -4.51 12.85 2.76
CA SER A 85 -5.83 13.01 2.13
C SER A 85 -6.97 12.87 3.12
N SER A 86 -6.91 11.89 4.01
CA SER A 86 -7.93 11.70 5.04
C SER A 86 -7.95 12.88 6.03
N ALA A 87 -6.79 13.40 6.40
CA ALA A 87 -6.67 14.58 7.24
C ALA A 87 -7.29 15.83 6.58
N ALA A 88 -7.03 16.03 5.30
CA ALA A 88 -7.59 17.16 4.55
C ALA A 88 -9.12 17.08 4.46
N VAL A 89 -9.66 15.90 4.17
CA VAL A 89 -11.11 15.68 4.11
C VAL A 89 -11.75 15.94 5.47
N CYS A 90 -11.14 15.46 6.53
CA CYS A 90 -11.62 15.70 7.90
C CYS A 90 -11.63 17.19 8.24
N ALA A 91 -10.55 17.90 7.95
CA ALA A 91 -10.44 19.33 8.22
C ALA A 91 -11.52 20.13 7.47
N MET A 92 -11.75 19.81 6.20
CA MET A 92 -12.81 20.44 5.41
C MET A 92 -14.20 20.14 5.98
N GLY A 93 -14.46 18.90 6.36
CA GLY A 93 -15.72 18.50 6.96
C GLY A 93 -16.01 19.21 8.29
N ILE A 94 -15.02 19.38 9.13
CA ILE A 94 -15.14 20.12 10.38
C ILE A 94 -15.40 21.62 10.11
N ALA A 95 -14.69 22.20 9.14
CA ALA A 95 -14.82 23.61 8.80
C ALA A 95 -16.20 23.97 8.22
N GLU A 96 -16.86 23.03 7.56
CA GLU A 96 -18.18 23.21 6.95
C GLU A 96 -19.33 22.90 7.89
N SER A 97 -19.05 22.34 9.04
CA SER A 97 -20.09 21.95 10.03
C SER A 97 -20.56 23.10 10.90
#